data_b37f7fcb0552fec7e0d2db31f8338905
#
_entry.id   b37f7fcb0552fec7e0d2db31f8338905
#
_cell.length_a   1.000
_cell.length_b   1.000
_cell.length_c   1.000
_cell.angle_alpha   90.00
_cell.angle_beta   90.00
_cell.angle_gamma   90.00
#
_symmetry.space_group_name_H-M   'P 1'
#
loop_
_entity.id
_entity.type
_entity.pdbx_description
1 polymer ?
#
loop_
_entity_poly.entity_id
_entity_poly.type
_entity_poly.pdbx_seq_one_letter_code
_entity_poly.pdbx_strand_id
1 'polypeptide(L)'
;MGNLYKKKSDDKKVAVALAYNPKDLAPTVIASGQGLVAEKIIDKAKENDVPLYEDKKLANTLSKLELGDAIPPELYSVVAEILVFVDRMDKIKSKVLK
;
A
#
# COMPACT_ATOMS: atom_id res chain seq x y z
N MET A 1 -28.26 -8.18 -10.00
CA MET A 1 -27.75 -7.57 -11.22
C MET A 1 -26.86 -6.41 -10.96
N GLY A 2 -27.26 -5.51 -10.11
CA GLY A 2 -26.43 -4.36 -9.76
C GLY A 2 -25.07 -4.73 -9.22
N ASN A 3 -24.97 -5.94 -8.66
CA ASN A 3 -23.71 -6.43 -8.11
C ASN A 3 -22.61 -6.51 -9.13
N LEU A 4 -22.97 -6.82 -10.36
CA LEU A 4 -21.98 -6.99 -11.41
C LEU A 4 -21.25 -5.70 -11.71
N TYR A 5 -21.94 -4.60 -11.63
CA TYR A 5 -21.34 -3.31 -11.93
C TYR A 5 -20.37 -2.91 -10.82
N LYS A 6 -20.75 -3.20 -9.60
CA LYS A 6 -19.88 -2.92 -8.48
C LYS A 6 -18.60 -3.71 -8.57
N LYS A 7 -18.67 -4.94 -8.99
CA LYS A 7 -17.49 -5.78 -9.15
C LYS A 7 -16.53 -5.20 -10.18
N LYS A 8 -17.06 -4.69 -11.27
CA LYS A 8 -16.21 -4.09 -12.29
C LYS A 8 -15.47 -2.90 -11.74
N SER A 9 -16.15 -2.11 -10.94
CA SER A 9 -15.56 -0.95 -10.30
C SER A 9 -14.44 -1.39 -9.37
N ASP A 10 -14.73 -2.41 -8.57
CA ASP A 10 -13.78 -2.92 -7.59
C ASP A 10 -12.56 -3.54 -8.23
N ASP A 11 -12.74 -4.15 -9.40
CA ASP A 11 -11.63 -4.80 -10.09
C ASP A 11 -10.52 -3.84 -10.43
N LYS A 12 -10.81 -2.55 -10.47
CA LYS A 12 -9.81 -1.54 -10.78
C LYS A 12 -9.08 -1.03 -9.56
N LYS A 13 -9.53 -1.40 -8.38
CA LYS A 13 -8.87 -0.99 -7.16
C LYS A 13 -7.56 -1.73 -7.01
N VAL A 14 -6.59 -1.01 -6.51
CA VAL A 14 -5.29 -1.59 -6.21
C VAL A 14 -4.90 -1.13 -4.82
N ALA A 15 -4.32 -2.02 -4.04
CA ALA A 15 -3.78 -1.65 -2.74
C ALA A 15 -2.48 -2.40 -2.52
N VAL A 16 -1.51 -1.70 -1.98
CA VAL A 16 -0.21 -2.28 -1.66
C VAL A 16 0.15 -1.84 -0.25
N ALA A 17 0.50 -2.79 0.59
CA ALA A 17 0.94 -2.50 1.95
C ALA A 17 2.45 -2.56 2.02
N LEU A 18 3.04 -1.53 2.58
CA LEU A 18 4.48 -1.44 2.79
C LEU A 18 4.76 -1.45 4.28
N ALA A 19 5.85 -2.09 4.64
CA ALA A 19 6.36 -2.03 5.99
C ALA A 19 7.76 -1.48 5.97
N TYR A 20 8.07 -0.65 6.94
CA TYR A 20 9.38 -0.04 7.04
C TYR A 20 9.89 -0.18 8.47
N ASN A 21 11.07 -0.74 8.59
CA ASN A 21 11.77 -0.81 9.86
C ASN A 21 12.99 0.10 9.72
N PRO A 22 13.26 0.97 10.71
CA PRO A 22 14.42 1.88 10.60
C PRO A 22 15.74 1.18 10.34
N LYS A 23 15.83 -0.10 10.67
CA LYS A 23 17.05 -0.87 10.41
C LYS A 23 17.14 -1.36 8.99
N ASP A 24 16.04 -1.31 8.25
CA ASP A 24 16.04 -1.76 6.86
C ASP A 24 16.54 -0.66 5.95
N LEU A 25 17.15 -1.06 4.85
CA LEU A 25 17.60 -0.09 3.87
C LEU A 25 16.45 0.52 3.09
N ALA A 26 15.37 -0.21 2.96
CA ALA A 26 14.22 0.24 2.19
C ALA A 26 12.97 -0.45 2.68
N PRO A 27 11.80 0.18 2.47
CA PRO A 27 10.54 -0.49 2.77
C PRO A 27 10.35 -1.73 1.92
N THR A 28 9.56 -2.67 2.41
CA THR A 28 9.25 -3.90 1.69
C THR A 28 7.75 -4.03 1.49
N VAL A 29 7.38 -4.74 0.44
CA VAL A 29 5.97 -5.02 0.14
C VAL A 29 5.53 -6.20 0.98
N ILE A 30 4.54 -5.98 1.83
CA ILE A 30 4.02 -7.05 2.69
C ILE A 30 2.66 -7.55 2.27
N ALA A 31 1.95 -6.82 1.45
CA ALA A 31 0.67 -7.26 0.90
C ALA A 31 0.39 -6.47 -0.37
N SER A 32 -0.31 -7.10 -1.30
CA SER A 32 -0.62 -6.47 -2.57
C SER A 32 -1.84 -7.16 -3.16
N GLY A 33 -2.72 -6.41 -3.80
CA GLY A 33 -3.88 -7.01 -4.41
C GLY A 33 -4.69 -6.03 -5.22
N GLN A 34 -5.63 -6.59 -5.96
CA GLN A 34 -6.57 -5.84 -6.78
C GLN A 34 -7.99 -6.27 -6.43
N GLY A 35 -8.94 -5.42 -6.77
CA GLY A 35 -10.35 -5.73 -6.59
C GLY A 35 -10.69 -6.03 -5.14
N LEU A 36 -11.28 -7.17 -4.90
CA LEU A 36 -11.70 -7.56 -3.55
C LEU A 36 -10.52 -7.70 -2.60
N VAL A 37 -9.39 -8.17 -3.11
CA VAL A 37 -8.20 -8.28 -2.27
C VAL A 37 -7.72 -6.89 -1.85
N ALA A 38 -7.78 -5.93 -2.76
CA ALA A 38 -7.43 -4.55 -2.42
C ALA A 38 -8.34 -4.02 -1.33
N GLU A 39 -9.63 -4.30 -1.43
CA GLU A 39 -10.58 -3.85 -0.41
C GLU A 39 -10.27 -4.46 0.94
N LYS A 40 -9.90 -5.72 0.97
CA LYS A 40 -9.54 -6.38 2.22
C LYS A 40 -8.30 -5.76 2.84
N ILE A 41 -7.32 -5.43 2.00
CA ILE A 41 -6.11 -4.78 2.49
C ILE A 41 -6.46 -3.42 3.12
N ILE A 42 -7.30 -2.66 2.44
CA ILE A 42 -7.71 -1.34 2.92
C ILE A 42 -8.48 -1.47 4.23
N ASP A 43 -9.41 -2.43 4.30
CA ASP A 43 -10.20 -2.62 5.50
C ASP A 43 -9.34 -3.04 6.69
N LYS A 44 -8.39 -3.93 6.44
CA LYS A 44 -7.45 -4.35 7.49
C LYS A 44 -6.63 -3.17 7.98
N ALA A 45 -6.20 -2.32 7.06
CA ALA A 45 -5.44 -1.14 7.43
C ALA A 45 -6.26 -0.24 8.35
N LYS A 46 -7.53 -0.04 8.00
CA LYS A 46 -8.41 0.79 8.83
C LYS A 46 -8.63 0.19 10.20
N GLU A 47 -8.80 -1.12 10.27
CA GLU A 47 -9.01 -1.81 11.55
C GLU A 47 -7.80 -1.69 12.46
N ASN A 48 -6.63 -1.61 11.88
CA ASN A 48 -5.38 -1.58 12.64
C ASN A 48 -4.74 -0.19 12.69
N ASP A 49 -5.50 0.82 12.30
CA ASP A 49 -5.03 2.21 12.33
C ASP A 49 -3.78 2.44 11.49
N VAL A 50 -3.62 1.68 10.43
CA VAL A 50 -2.53 1.87 9.49
C VAL A 50 -2.90 3.01 8.54
N PRO A 51 -2.07 4.03 8.39
CA PRO A 51 -2.40 5.15 7.52
C PRO A 51 -2.56 4.73 6.07
N LEU A 52 -3.48 5.36 5.40
CA LEU A 52 -3.74 5.14 3.98
C LEU A 52 -3.28 6.35 3.19
N TYR A 53 -2.65 6.09 2.08
CA TYR A 53 -2.22 7.15 1.17
C TYR A 53 -2.77 6.85 -0.21
N GLU A 54 -3.44 7.82 -0.80
CA GLU A 54 -4.09 7.62 -2.09
C GLU A 54 -3.20 8.11 -3.21
N ASP A 55 -2.66 7.18 -3.98
CA ASP A 55 -1.87 7.48 -5.16
C ASP A 55 -1.96 6.28 -6.09
N LYS A 56 -2.87 6.36 -7.03
CA LYS A 56 -3.19 5.24 -7.89
C LYS A 56 -2.00 4.81 -8.74
N LYS A 57 -1.25 5.76 -9.25
CA LYS A 57 -0.09 5.42 -10.08
C LYS A 57 0.98 4.71 -9.30
N LEU A 58 1.25 5.20 -8.11
CA LEU A 58 2.25 4.59 -7.26
C LEU A 58 1.79 3.20 -6.82
N ALA A 59 0.53 3.06 -6.45
CA ALA A 59 -0.01 1.77 -6.05
C ALA A 59 0.11 0.76 -7.19
N ASN A 60 -0.21 1.16 -8.40
CA ASN A 60 -0.09 0.29 -9.56
C ASN A 60 1.36 -0.12 -9.80
N THR A 61 2.27 0.81 -9.67
CA THR A 61 3.69 0.52 -9.86
C THR A 61 4.18 -0.48 -8.82
N LEU A 62 3.84 -0.23 -7.57
CA LEU A 62 4.26 -1.11 -6.47
C LEU A 62 3.60 -2.47 -6.53
N SER A 63 2.40 -2.55 -7.08
CA SER A 63 1.69 -3.84 -7.16
C SER A 63 2.38 -4.85 -8.07
N LYS A 64 3.31 -4.39 -8.89
CA LYS A 64 4.07 -5.29 -9.75
C LYS A 64 5.22 -5.96 -9.04
N LEU A 65 5.54 -5.51 -7.85
CA LEU A 65 6.59 -6.13 -7.05
C LEU A 65 6.06 -7.37 -6.36
N GLU A 66 6.95 -8.28 -6.04
CA GLU A 66 6.57 -9.49 -5.31
C GLU A 66 6.57 -9.23 -3.82
N LEU A 67 5.80 -10.02 -3.10
CA LEU A 67 5.78 -9.92 -1.66
C LEU A 67 7.17 -10.19 -1.10
N GLY A 68 7.57 -9.37 -0.16
CA GLY A 68 8.88 -9.46 0.44
C GLY A 68 9.94 -8.64 -0.27
N ASP A 69 9.65 -8.17 -1.47
CA ASP A 69 10.60 -7.35 -2.22
C ASP A 69 10.74 -5.97 -1.58
N ALA A 70 11.98 -5.47 -1.57
CA ALA A 70 12.21 -4.08 -1.24
C ALA A 70 11.80 -3.22 -2.42
N ILE A 71 11.37 -1.99 -2.15
CA ILE A 71 11.05 -1.08 -3.24
C ILE A 71 12.33 -0.75 -4.01
N PRO A 72 12.21 -0.51 -5.33
CA PRO A 72 13.40 -0.18 -6.12
C PRO A 72 13.89 1.23 -5.81
N PRO A 73 15.19 1.47 -6.00
CA PRO A 73 15.78 2.79 -5.69
C PRO A 73 15.09 3.96 -6.39
N GLU A 74 14.54 3.73 -7.57
CA GLU A 74 13.84 4.78 -8.31
C GLU A 74 12.66 5.34 -7.55
N LEU A 75 12.10 4.58 -6.63
CA LEU A 75 10.93 5.00 -5.88
C LEU A 75 11.27 5.49 -4.48
N TYR A 76 12.55 5.51 -4.11
CA TYR A 76 12.95 5.88 -2.75
C TYR A 76 12.44 7.27 -2.35
N SER A 77 12.64 8.25 -3.20
CA SER A 77 12.28 9.61 -2.80
C SER A 77 10.77 9.78 -2.65
N VAL A 78 9.98 9.23 -3.56
CA VAL A 78 8.53 9.40 -3.47
C VAL A 78 7.97 8.64 -2.27
N VAL A 79 8.48 7.44 -2.01
CA VAL A 79 8.01 6.65 -0.87
C VAL A 79 8.51 7.26 0.44
N ALA A 80 9.71 7.81 0.44
CA ALA A 80 10.24 8.46 1.63
C ALA A 80 9.38 9.63 2.06
N GLU A 81 8.88 10.41 1.11
CA GLU A 81 8.00 11.51 1.44
C GLU A 81 6.73 11.03 2.14
N ILE A 82 6.20 9.93 1.68
CA ILE A 82 5.00 9.35 2.27
C ILE A 82 5.29 8.84 3.68
N LEU A 83 6.42 8.17 3.85
CA LEU A 83 6.79 7.58 5.13
C LEU A 83 7.17 8.61 6.18
N VAL A 84 7.54 9.81 5.78
CA VAL A 84 7.85 10.86 6.73
C VAL A 84 6.67 11.13 7.66
N PHE A 85 5.47 11.09 7.11
CA PHE A 85 4.28 11.28 7.95
C PHE A 85 4.09 10.13 8.92
N VAL A 86 4.46 8.94 8.49
CA VAL A 86 4.37 7.76 9.35
C VAL A 86 5.32 7.89 10.53
N ASP A 87 6.54 8.36 10.26
CA ASP A 87 7.52 8.54 11.32
C ASP A 87 7.05 9.51 12.39
N ARG A 88 6.33 10.53 11.99
CA ARG A 88 5.82 11.50 12.95
C ARG A 88 4.81 10.88 13.88
N MET A 89 4.15 9.86 13.44
CA MET A 89 3.18 9.15 14.27
C MET A 89 3.85 8.08 15.11
N ASP A 90 5.15 8.02 15.00
CA ASP A 90 5.97 7.32 15.95
C ASP A 90 5.94 5.82 15.87
N LYS A 91 4.80 5.24 16.08
CA LYS A 91 4.72 3.79 16.19
C LYS A 91 4.30 3.10 14.94
N ILE A 92 3.92 3.85 13.94
CA ILE A 92 3.39 3.28 12.72
C ILE A 92 4.52 3.08 11.75
N LYS A 93 4.80 1.82 11.45
CA LYS A 93 5.89 1.44 10.56
C LYS A 93 5.39 0.90 9.25
N SER A 94 4.12 1.04 8.97
CA SER A 94 3.57 0.54 7.73
C SER A 94 2.58 1.53 7.13
N LYS A 95 2.32 1.36 5.86
CA LYS A 95 1.47 2.25 5.10
C LYS A 95 0.80 1.46 3.99
N VAL A 96 -0.44 1.78 3.71
CA VAL A 96 -1.13 1.19 2.57
C VAL A 96 -1.34 2.26 1.51
N LEU A 97 -0.95 1.93 0.29
CA LEU A 97 -1.16 2.77 -0.88
C LEU A 97 -2.30 2.20 -1.69
N LYS A 98 -3.16 3.07 -2.15
CA LYS A 98 -4.33 2.65 -2.91
C LYS A 98 -4.63 3.59 -4.06
#